data_0652fd51e8d3f63a37fac22e3ffb3f59
#
_entry.id   0652fd51e8d3f63a37fac22e3ffb3f59
#
_cell.length_a   1.000
_cell.length_b   1.000
_cell.length_c   1.000
_cell.angle_alpha   90.00
_cell.angle_beta   90.00
_cell.angle_gamma   90.00
#
_symmetry.space_group_name_H-M   'P 1'
#
loop_
_entity.id
_entity.type
_entity.pdbx_description
1 polymer ?
#
loop_
_entity_poly.entity_id
_entity_poly.type
_entity_poly.pdbx_seq_one_letter_code
_entity_poly.pdbx_strand_id
1 'polypeptide(L)'
;MSIPFRFLAPSVLWLAATALPVQAGNDWSRVASPLVGPPQVIGSYAAGCIAGAVPLPLVGDGYQVMRPSRNRYYGHPRLIRWVERLGQQTAARGGRLLIGDLGQPRGGPMPNGHRSHQSGLDVDVWFLQQPAGRTLTRAETEQIEMPSMIRATEGTLLPSRWLPGYREALQQAALAPEVERIFVNAIIKQALCDSETDRRWLEKVRPW
;
A
#
# COMPACT_ATOMS: atom_id res chain seq x y z
N MET A 1 -44.57 59.48 40.19
CA MET A 1 -44.05 59.51 38.77
C MET A 1 -42.79 58.65 38.78
N SER A 2 -42.96 57.39 38.41
CA SER A 2 -41.87 56.38 38.50
C SER A 2 -41.35 56.10 37.09
N ILE A 3 -40.04 56.28 36.88
CA ILE A 3 -39.36 56.05 35.55
C ILE A 3 -38.67 54.69 35.63
N PRO A 4 -38.99 53.74 34.75
CA PRO A 4 -38.26 52.48 34.77
C PRO A 4 -36.98 52.57 33.91
N PHE A 5 -35.84 52.25 34.52
CA PHE A 5 -34.56 52.07 33.86
C PHE A 5 -34.52 50.69 33.20
N ARG A 6 -34.30 50.66 31.88
CA ARG A 6 -34.03 49.45 31.10
C ARG A 6 -32.52 49.19 31.04
N PHE A 7 -32.06 48.09 31.63
CA PHE A 7 -30.69 47.60 31.43
C PHE A 7 -30.60 46.83 30.11
N LEU A 8 -29.80 47.34 29.18
CA LEU A 8 -29.38 46.60 28.00
C LEU A 8 -28.23 45.69 28.38
N ALA A 9 -28.45 44.38 28.36
CA ALA A 9 -27.40 43.38 28.55
C ALA A 9 -26.53 43.30 27.27
N PRO A 10 -25.20 43.29 27.37
CA PRO A 10 -24.35 43.10 26.21
C PRO A 10 -24.42 41.66 25.72
N SER A 11 -24.83 41.47 24.45
CA SER A 11 -24.78 40.18 23.79
C SER A 11 -23.33 39.83 23.47
N VAL A 12 -22.74 38.91 24.23
CA VAL A 12 -21.42 38.33 23.93
C VAL A 12 -21.59 37.31 22.82
N LEU A 13 -21.13 37.67 21.63
CA LEU A 13 -21.05 36.73 20.52
C LEU A 13 -19.89 35.76 20.74
N TRP A 14 -20.19 34.51 21.07
CA TRP A 14 -19.19 33.43 21.12
C TRP A 14 -18.89 32.98 19.66
N LEU A 15 -17.74 33.37 19.15
CA LEU A 15 -17.17 32.77 17.94
C LEU A 15 -16.68 31.37 18.29
N ALA A 16 -17.48 30.36 17.97
CA ALA A 16 -17.04 28.97 18.01
C ALA A 16 -15.98 28.77 16.92
N ALA A 17 -14.72 28.79 17.28
CA ALA A 17 -13.64 28.36 16.41
C ALA A 17 -13.76 26.84 16.22
N THR A 18 -14.26 26.41 15.07
CA THR A 18 -14.23 25.01 14.65
C THR A 18 -12.78 24.65 14.35
N ALA A 19 -12.09 24.08 15.32
CA ALA A 19 -10.80 23.44 15.10
C ALA A 19 -11.02 22.23 14.19
N LEU A 20 -10.61 22.34 12.92
CA LEU A 20 -10.50 21.18 12.04
C LEU A 20 -9.50 20.20 12.70
N PRO A 21 -9.81 18.89 12.76
CA PRO A 21 -8.86 17.92 13.27
C PRO A 21 -7.63 17.92 12.37
N VAL A 22 -6.55 18.51 12.81
CA VAL A 22 -5.23 18.32 12.22
C VAL A 22 -4.90 16.85 12.47
N GLN A 23 -4.97 16.03 11.43
CA GLN A 23 -4.45 14.67 11.48
C GLN A 23 -2.94 14.77 11.69
N ALA A 24 -2.53 14.68 12.96
CA ALA A 24 -1.12 14.69 13.32
C ALA A 24 -0.45 13.45 12.73
N GLY A 25 0.27 13.63 11.63
CA GLY A 25 1.21 12.62 11.16
C GLY A 25 2.20 12.33 12.28
N ASN A 26 2.55 11.06 12.49
CA ASN A 26 3.61 10.71 13.44
C ASN A 26 4.97 11.22 12.94
N ASP A 27 5.97 11.27 13.81
CA ASP A 27 7.30 11.80 13.45
C ASP A 27 7.97 11.03 12.31
N TRP A 28 7.69 9.73 12.19
CA TRP A 28 8.19 8.87 11.11
C TRP A 28 7.68 9.29 9.73
N SER A 29 6.43 9.71 9.63
CA SER A 29 5.81 10.12 8.36
C SER A 29 6.29 11.50 7.88
N ARG A 30 6.95 12.27 8.74
CA ARG A 30 7.54 13.58 8.40
C ARG A 30 8.96 13.47 7.85
N VAL A 31 9.57 12.29 7.98
CA VAL A 31 10.93 12.06 7.46
C VAL A 31 10.91 12.03 5.94
N ALA A 32 11.62 12.96 5.31
CA ALA A 32 11.62 13.11 3.85
C ALA A 32 12.62 12.19 3.13
N SER A 33 13.66 11.72 3.81
CA SER A 33 14.77 10.99 3.19
C SER A 33 15.28 9.83 4.05
N PRO A 34 15.84 8.77 3.42
CA PRO A 34 16.49 7.67 4.12
C PRO A 34 17.64 8.12 5.01
N LEU A 35 17.96 7.30 6.00
CA LEU A 35 19.24 7.40 6.69
C LEU A 35 20.35 6.85 5.77
N VAL A 36 21.40 7.62 5.56
CA VAL A 36 22.54 7.21 4.74
C VAL A 36 23.34 6.13 5.47
N GLY A 37 23.74 5.10 4.75
CA GLY A 37 24.56 4.01 5.30
C GLY A 37 24.21 2.65 4.71
N PRO A 38 24.85 1.58 5.16
CA PRO A 38 24.52 0.23 4.75
C PRO A 38 23.09 -0.13 5.14
N PRO A 39 22.38 -0.97 4.35
CA PRO A 39 21.02 -1.37 4.67
C PRO A 39 20.99 -2.23 5.92
N GLN A 40 20.26 -1.78 6.93
CA GLN A 40 20.08 -2.46 8.21
C GLN A 40 18.60 -2.43 8.62
N VAL A 41 18.01 -3.59 8.78
CA VAL A 41 16.65 -3.77 9.28
C VAL A 41 16.68 -3.98 10.77
N ILE A 42 15.83 -3.28 11.50
CA ILE A 42 15.68 -3.35 12.95
C ILE A 42 14.24 -3.70 13.27
N GLY A 43 14.01 -4.73 14.07
CA GLY A 43 12.68 -5.19 14.45
C GLY A 43 11.99 -6.02 13.37
N SER A 44 10.67 -5.89 13.26
CA SER A 44 9.83 -6.67 12.37
C SER A 44 9.04 -5.78 11.39
N TYR A 45 8.30 -6.41 10.46
CA TYR A 45 7.43 -5.69 9.53
C TYR A 45 6.34 -4.85 10.22
N ALA A 46 5.93 -5.23 11.44
CA ALA A 46 4.88 -4.56 12.22
C ALA A 46 5.40 -3.74 13.42
N ALA A 47 6.68 -3.88 13.75
CA ALA A 47 7.34 -3.14 14.83
C ALA A 47 8.83 -3.01 14.50
N GLY A 48 9.16 -2.11 13.58
CA GLY A 48 10.52 -2.00 13.08
C GLY A 48 10.82 -0.69 12.38
N CYS A 49 12.04 -0.59 11.90
CA CYS A 49 12.52 0.50 11.07
C CYS A 49 13.67 0.02 10.18
N ILE A 50 14.17 0.89 9.30
CA ILE A 50 15.25 0.58 8.38
C ILE A 50 16.20 1.76 8.22
N ALA A 51 17.51 1.48 8.30
CA ALA A 51 18.57 2.37 7.80
C ALA A 51 18.97 1.93 6.39
N GLY A 52 19.52 2.83 5.58
CA GLY A 52 20.00 2.51 4.24
C GLY A 52 18.91 2.02 3.27
N ALA A 53 17.65 2.40 3.49
CA ALA A 53 16.58 2.16 2.52
C ALA A 53 16.85 2.91 1.22
N VAL A 54 16.42 2.34 0.10
CA VAL A 54 16.50 3.00 -1.21
C VAL A 54 15.09 3.12 -1.81
N PRO A 55 14.83 4.16 -2.62
CA PRO A 55 13.54 4.32 -3.27
C PRO A 55 13.37 3.31 -4.41
N LEU A 56 12.16 2.79 -4.58
CA LEU A 56 11.74 2.15 -5.82
C LEU A 56 11.54 3.25 -6.86
N PRO A 57 12.12 3.18 -8.07
CA PRO A 57 11.80 4.09 -9.16
C PRO A 57 10.29 4.14 -9.40
N LEU A 58 9.73 5.34 -9.59
CA LEU A 58 8.27 5.49 -9.70
C LEU A 58 7.68 4.80 -10.92
N VAL A 59 8.48 4.62 -11.97
CA VAL A 59 8.14 3.86 -13.18
C VAL A 59 9.32 2.97 -13.51
N GLY A 60 9.06 1.69 -13.71
CA GLY A 60 10.05 0.70 -14.13
C GLY A 60 9.51 -0.22 -15.21
N ASP A 61 10.33 -1.14 -15.65
CA ASP A 61 9.93 -2.16 -16.60
C ASP A 61 8.89 -3.10 -15.97
N GLY A 62 7.66 -3.00 -16.49
CA GLY A 62 6.52 -3.81 -16.04
C GLY A 62 5.94 -3.45 -14.68
N TYR A 63 6.27 -2.31 -14.10
CA TYR A 63 5.60 -1.81 -12.91
C TYR A 63 5.48 -0.29 -12.89
N GLN A 64 4.59 0.21 -12.03
CA GLN A 64 4.45 1.63 -11.71
C GLN A 64 3.98 1.80 -10.26
N VAL A 65 4.58 2.78 -9.54
CA VAL A 65 4.23 3.10 -8.16
C VAL A 65 2.95 3.93 -8.11
N MET A 66 2.03 3.53 -7.23
CA MET A 66 0.77 4.22 -6.97
C MET A 66 0.90 5.14 -5.75
N ARG A 67 0.18 6.26 -5.77
CA ARG A 67 0.14 7.26 -4.68
C ARG A 67 1.53 7.72 -4.20
N PRO A 68 2.43 8.07 -5.14
CA PRO A 68 3.81 8.45 -4.78
C PRO A 68 3.88 9.71 -3.90
N SER A 69 2.83 10.53 -3.83
CA SER A 69 2.73 11.66 -2.89
C SER A 69 2.79 11.24 -1.42
N ARG A 70 2.47 9.98 -1.10
CA ARG A 70 2.55 9.43 0.26
C ARG A 70 3.98 9.21 0.75
N ASN A 71 4.99 9.28 -0.14
CA ASN A 71 6.41 9.02 0.18
C ASN A 71 6.65 7.62 0.81
N ARG A 72 5.95 6.59 0.31
CA ARG A 72 5.97 5.21 0.85
C ARG A 72 6.46 4.19 -0.19
N TYR A 73 7.49 4.52 -0.90
CA TYR A 73 8.10 3.68 -1.94
C TYR A 73 9.56 3.34 -1.65
N TYR A 74 9.93 3.30 -0.37
CA TYR A 74 11.27 2.94 0.08
C TYR A 74 11.30 1.53 0.62
N GLY A 75 12.44 0.85 0.44
CA GLY A 75 12.63 -0.50 0.96
C GLY A 75 14.10 -0.89 1.04
N HIS A 76 14.31 -2.07 1.58
CA HIS A 76 15.62 -2.69 1.55
C HIS A 76 16.04 -2.94 0.09
N PRO A 77 17.31 -2.73 -0.30
CA PRO A 77 17.74 -2.91 -1.70
C PRO A 77 17.42 -4.28 -2.31
N ARG A 78 17.35 -5.34 -1.50
CA ARG A 78 16.93 -6.68 -1.98
C ARG A 78 15.46 -6.71 -2.36
N LEU A 79 14.57 -6.04 -1.59
CA LEU A 79 13.15 -5.93 -1.91
C LEU A 79 12.97 -5.12 -3.21
N ILE A 80 13.66 -4.00 -3.35
CA ILE A 80 13.58 -3.16 -4.56
C ILE A 80 13.94 -3.98 -5.80
N ARG A 81 15.10 -4.66 -5.80
CA ARG A 81 15.50 -5.53 -6.92
C ARG A 81 14.52 -6.67 -7.17
N TRP A 82 13.88 -7.20 -6.14
CA TRP A 82 12.87 -8.25 -6.30
C TRP A 82 11.61 -7.71 -6.98
N VAL A 83 11.11 -6.53 -6.60
CA VAL A 83 9.97 -5.86 -7.25
C VAL A 83 10.28 -5.56 -8.72
N GLU A 84 11.47 -5.07 -9.02
CA GLU A 84 11.92 -4.83 -10.40
C GLU A 84 11.90 -6.12 -11.24
N ARG A 85 12.42 -7.23 -10.70
CA ARG A 85 12.37 -8.54 -11.41
C ARG A 85 10.94 -9.04 -11.61
N LEU A 86 10.06 -8.89 -10.61
CA LEU A 86 8.65 -9.26 -10.74
C LEU A 86 7.96 -8.43 -11.81
N GLY A 87 8.28 -7.13 -11.89
CA GLY A 87 7.81 -6.24 -12.96
C GLY A 87 8.24 -6.73 -14.33
N GLN A 88 9.52 -7.00 -14.55
CA GLN A 88 10.06 -7.51 -15.80
C GLN A 88 9.38 -8.82 -16.23
N GLN A 89 9.16 -9.74 -15.30
CA GLN A 89 8.43 -10.98 -15.56
C GLN A 89 6.98 -10.73 -15.96
N THR A 90 6.35 -9.70 -15.40
CA THR A 90 4.98 -9.31 -15.74
C THR A 90 4.94 -8.63 -17.11
N ALA A 91 5.90 -7.76 -17.42
CA ALA A 91 6.04 -7.13 -18.75
C ALA A 91 6.21 -8.14 -19.87
N ALA A 92 7.00 -9.18 -19.65
CA ALA A 92 7.19 -10.27 -20.61
C ALA A 92 5.87 -11.02 -20.98
N ARG A 93 4.83 -10.86 -20.15
CA ARG A 93 3.48 -11.40 -20.37
C ARG A 93 2.48 -10.33 -20.82
N GLY A 94 2.95 -9.14 -21.17
CA GLY A 94 2.10 -8.04 -21.66
C GLY A 94 1.38 -7.26 -20.55
N GLY A 95 1.74 -7.46 -19.27
CA GLY A 95 1.15 -6.76 -18.13
C GLY A 95 2.07 -5.72 -17.49
N ARG A 96 1.50 -4.88 -16.64
CA ARG A 96 2.20 -3.93 -15.76
C ARG A 96 1.60 -3.98 -14.38
N LEU A 97 2.42 -4.20 -13.36
CA LEU A 97 2.01 -4.18 -11.96
C LEU A 97 1.79 -2.74 -11.48
N LEU A 98 0.81 -2.56 -10.61
CA LEU A 98 0.65 -1.34 -9.84
C LEU A 98 1.11 -1.63 -8.41
N ILE A 99 2.16 -0.92 -7.99
CA ILE A 99 2.80 -1.10 -6.70
C ILE A 99 2.23 -0.07 -5.72
N GLY A 100 1.66 -0.56 -4.64
CA GLY A 100 1.14 0.25 -3.55
C GLY A 100 2.21 0.68 -2.56
N ASP A 101 1.88 0.62 -1.26
CA ASP A 101 2.81 1.02 -0.22
C ASP A 101 3.95 -0.02 -0.06
N LEU A 102 5.18 0.46 0.05
CA LEU A 102 6.35 -0.20 0.61
C LEU A 102 6.61 0.37 2.01
N GLY A 103 7.79 0.90 2.27
CA GLY A 103 8.13 1.59 3.51
C GLY A 103 8.22 3.09 3.34
N GLN A 104 8.14 3.82 4.46
CA GLN A 104 8.59 5.20 4.56
C GLN A 104 10.13 5.27 4.43
N PRO A 105 10.75 6.44 4.21
CA PRO A 105 12.21 6.54 4.00
C PRO A 105 13.08 5.88 5.07
N ARG A 106 12.59 5.82 6.33
CA ARG A 106 13.26 5.13 7.44
C ARG A 106 12.42 4.01 8.05
N GLY A 107 11.35 3.58 7.35
CA GLY A 107 10.38 2.65 7.91
C GLY A 107 9.60 3.27 9.07
N GLY A 108 9.40 2.50 10.12
CA GLY A 108 8.67 2.92 11.32
C GLY A 108 7.15 2.95 11.15
N PRO A 109 6.41 3.26 12.22
CA PRO A 109 4.96 3.30 12.21
C PRO A 109 4.40 4.26 11.16
N MET A 110 3.44 3.78 10.38
CA MET A 110 2.72 4.60 9.41
C MET A 110 1.48 5.26 10.03
N PRO A 111 1.08 6.45 9.56
CA PRO A 111 -0.21 7.02 9.94
C PRO A 111 -1.36 6.17 9.37
N ASN A 112 -2.56 6.33 9.93
CA ASN A 112 -3.80 5.73 9.45
C ASN A 112 -3.90 4.20 9.57
N GLY A 113 -3.35 3.61 10.64
CA GLY A 113 -3.62 2.24 11.05
C GLY A 113 -2.93 1.15 10.22
N HIS A 114 -2.00 1.49 9.34
CA HIS A 114 -1.14 0.50 8.69
C HIS A 114 -0.28 -0.23 9.72
N ARG A 115 -0.43 -1.55 9.80
CA ARG A 115 0.29 -2.39 10.78
C ARG A 115 1.55 -3.04 10.22
N SER A 116 1.85 -2.83 8.95
CA SER A 116 3.01 -3.39 8.23
C SER A 116 3.87 -2.27 7.63
N HIS A 117 4.78 -2.61 6.74
CA HIS A 117 5.65 -1.69 5.98
C HIS A 117 6.68 -0.94 6.83
N GLN A 118 6.89 -1.38 8.09
CA GLN A 118 7.78 -0.65 9.01
C GLN A 118 9.26 -0.98 8.81
N SER A 119 9.58 -2.16 8.29
CA SER A 119 10.96 -2.63 8.13
C SER A 119 11.52 -2.51 6.70
N GLY A 120 10.69 -2.08 5.72
CA GLY A 120 11.08 -1.98 4.31
C GLY A 120 11.32 -3.34 3.65
N LEU A 121 10.68 -4.42 4.14
CA LEU A 121 10.79 -5.79 3.62
C LEU A 121 9.49 -6.32 3.04
N ASP A 122 8.44 -5.53 2.98
CA ASP A 122 7.14 -5.89 2.43
C ASP A 122 6.62 -4.84 1.45
N VAL A 123 5.73 -5.25 0.57
CA VAL A 123 5.19 -4.42 -0.52
C VAL A 123 3.76 -4.82 -0.82
N ASP A 124 2.91 -3.83 -1.05
CA ASP A 124 1.56 -4.02 -1.57
C ASP A 124 1.59 -4.04 -3.09
N VAL A 125 1.00 -5.08 -3.68
CA VAL A 125 0.78 -5.18 -5.13
C VAL A 125 -0.72 -5.19 -5.40
N TRP A 126 -1.20 -4.26 -6.22
CA TRP A 126 -2.62 -4.12 -6.48
C TRP A 126 -3.12 -5.16 -7.49
N PHE A 127 -4.30 -5.71 -7.24
CA PHE A 127 -5.05 -6.49 -8.23
C PHE A 127 -5.69 -5.56 -9.26
N LEU A 128 -4.86 -4.80 -9.96
CA LEU A 128 -5.22 -3.91 -11.05
C LEU A 128 -4.02 -3.76 -11.98
N GLN A 129 -3.85 -4.75 -12.87
CA GLN A 129 -2.78 -4.68 -13.86
C GLN A 129 -3.18 -3.74 -15.01
N GLN A 130 -2.19 -3.08 -15.57
CA GLN A 130 -2.30 -2.31 -16.80
C GLN A 130 -1.65 -3.08 -17.95
N PRO A 131 -2.04 -2.83 -19.22
CA PRO A 131 -1.27 -3.30 -20.36
C PRO A 131 0.18 -2.79 -20.31
N ALA A 132 1.15 -3.60 -20.72
CA ALA A 132 2.57 -3.26 -20.65
C ALA A 132 2.92 -1.91 -21.32
N GLY A 133 2.26 -1.62 -22.44
CA GLY A 133 2.48 -0.38 -23.21
C GLY A 133 1.85 0.87 -22.60
N ARG A 134 1.05 0.75 -21.51
CA ARG A 134 0.40 1.90 -20.87
C ARG A 134 1.14 2.32 -19.60
N THR A 135 1.56 3.58 -19.55
CA THR A 135 2.01 4.23 -18.34
C THR A 135 0.93 5.20 -17.87
N LEU A 136 0.55 5.12 -16.59
CA LEU A 136 -0.41 6.03 -15.99
C LEU A 136 0.23 7.41 -15.81
N THR A 137 -0.55 8.46 -15.98
CA THR A 137 -0.15 9.83 -15.65
C THR A 137 0.01 9.99 -14.15
N ARG A 138 0.68 11.07 -13.72
CA ARG A 138 0.81 11.40 -12.29
C ARG A 138 -0.56 11.51 -11.60
N ALA A 139 -1.53 12.15 -12.25
CA ALA A 139 -2.87 12.28 -11.71
C ALA A 139 -3.57 10.91 -11.54
N GLU A 140 -3.48 10.04 -12.55
CA GLU A 140 -4.02 8.69 -12.47
C GLU A 140 -3.40 7.88 -11.33
N THR A 141 -2.08 7.96 -11.13
CA THR A 141 -1.42 7.24 -10.02
C THR A 141 -1.88 7.70 -8.64
N GLU A 142 -2.33 8.95 -8.50
CA GLU A 142 -2.87 9.47 -7.24
C GLU A 142 -4.36 9.17 -7.04
N GLN A 143 -5.14 9.05 -8.11
CA GLN A 143 -6.61 9.04 -8.05
C GLN A 143 -7.23 7.65 -8.27
N ILE A 144 -6.59 6.79 -9.07
CA ILE A 144 -7.14 5.45 -9.32
C ILE A 144 -7.25 4.68 -8.01
N GLU A 145 -8.42 4.07 -7.80
CA GLU A 145 -8.66 3.17 -6.68
C GLU A 145 -8.58 1.71 -7.15
N MET A 146 -8.07 0.86 -6.27
CA MET A 146 -8.07 -0.58 -6.52
C MET A 146 -9.50 -1.12 -6.41
N PRO A 147 -10.06 -1.71 -7.48
CA PRO A 147 -11.39 -2.28 -7.42
C PRO A 147 -11.41 -3.51 -6.51
N SER A 148 -12.52 -3.73 -5.81
CA SER A 148 -12.70 -4.97 -5.06
C SER A 148 -12.74 -6.17 -6.01
N MET A 149 -11.98 -7.22 -5.69
CA MET A 149 -11.99 -8.49 -6.42
C MET A 149 -13.10 -9.43 -5.91
N ILE A 150 -13.76 -9.05 -4.83
CA ILE A 150 -14.74 -9.90 -4.14
C ILE A 150 -16.09 -9.21 -4.02
N ARG A 151 -17.14 -10.03 -3.98
CA ARG A 151 -18.48 -9.64 -3.55
C ARG A 151 -18.64 -10.07 -2.09
N ALA A 152 -18.39 -9.15 -1.17
CA ALA A 152 -18.32 -9.45 0.26
C ALA A 152 -19.64 -10.04 0.81
N THR A 153 -20.79 -9.55 0.33
CA THR A 153 -22.13 -10.04 0.75
C THR A 153 -22.39 -11.50 0.39
N GLU A 154 -21.77 -12.02 -0.65
CA GLU A 154 -21.93 -13.39 -1.13
C GLU A 154 -20.74 -14.29 -0.77
N GLY A 155 -19.64 -13.70 -0.25
CA GLY A 155 -18.43 -14.46 0.03
C GLY A 155 -17.77 -15.04 -1.21
N THR A 156 -17.93 -14.41 -2.39
CA THR A 156 -17.48 -14.95 -3.67
C THR A 156 -16.48 -14.03 -4.36
N LEU A 157 -15.60 -14.62 -5.18
CA LEU A 157 -14.75 -13.91 -6.11
C LEU A 157 -15.62 -13.36 -7.26
N LEU A 158 -15.25 -12.17 -7.77
CA LEU A 158 -15.89 -11.57 -8.95
C LEU A 158 -15.16 -12.05 -10.22
N PRO A 159 -15.72 -13.00 -11.00
CA PRO A 159 -15.00 -13.57 -12.15
C PRO A 159 -14.64 -12.53 -13.21
N SER A 160 -15.48 -11.50 -13.38
CA SER A 160 -15.26 -10.42 -14.33
C SER A 160 -14.10 -9.49 -13.96
N ARG A 161 -13.64 -9.53 -12.72
CA ARG A 161 -12.52 -8.72 -12.20
C ARG A 161 -11.27 -9.54 -11.90
N TRP A 162 -11.41 -10.85 -11.69
CA TRP A 162 -10.29 -11.74 -11.42
C TRP A 162 -9.66 -12.21 -12.73
N LEU A 163 -8.59 -11.53 -13.13
CA LEU A 163 -7.89 -11.83 -14.39
C LEU A 163 -6.79 -12.88 -14.17
N PRO A 164 -6.50 -13.71 -15.18
CA PRO A 164 -5.44 -14.73 -15.10
C PRO A 164 -4.08 -14.17 -14.67
N GLY A 165 -3.72 -12.98 -15.12
CA GLY A 165 -2.46 -12.32 -14.77
C GLY A 165 -2.28 -12.05 -13.27
N TYR A 166 -3.37 -11.94 -12.49
CA TYR A 166 -3.26 -11.77 -11.03
C TYR A 166 -2.84 -13.08 -10.35
N ARG A 167 -3.44 -14.20 -10.78
CA ARG A 167 -3.05 -15.52 -10.32
C ARG A 167 -1.58 -15.81 -10.65
N GLU A 168 -1.17 -15.50 -11.87
CA GLU A 168 0.20 -15.70 -12.33
C GLU A 168 1.21 -14.88 -11.54
N ALA A 169 0.91 -13.60 -11.28
CA ALA A 169 1.75 -12.73 -10.45
C ALA A 169 1.87 -13.26 -9.02
N LEU A 170 0.76 -13.72 -8.41
CA LEU A 170 0.76 -14.36 -7.10
C LEU A 170 1.62 -15.63 -7.07
N GLN A 171 1.45 -16.51 -8.07
CA GLN A 171 2.21 -17.75 -8.15
C GLN A 171 3.71 -17.47 -8.30
N GLN A 172 4.10 -16.55 -9.16
CA GLN A 172 5.49 -16.14 -9.33
C GLN A 172 6.09 -15.57 -8.05
N ALA A 173 5.34 -14.68 -7.38
CA ALA A 173 5.76 -14.14 -6.10
C ALA A 173 5.94 -15.27 -5.05
N ALA A 174 4.99 -16.21 -4.96
CA ALA A 174 5.06 -17.30 -4.00
C ALA A 174 6.21 -18.29 -4.28
N LEU A 175 6.53 -18.52 -5.55
CA LEU A 175 7.64 -19.41 -5.94
C LEU A 175 9.02 -18.78 -5.72
N ALA A 176 9.09 -17.44 -5.57
CA ALA A 176 10.35 -16.76 -5.28
C ALA A 176 10.90 -17.19 -3.91
N PRO A 177 12.18 -17.61 -3.82
CA PRO A 177 12.75 -18.07 -2.54
C PRO A 177 12.86 -16.95 -1.51
N GLU A 178 12.96 -15.71 -1.93
CA GLU A 178 13.04 -14.54 -1.04
C GLU A 178 11.70 -14.21 -0.37
N VAL A 179 10.57 -14.67 -0.92
CA VAL A 179 9.24 -14.40 -0.37
C VAL A 179 8.91 -15.42 0.70
N GLU A 180 8.69 -14.95 1.91
CA GLU A 180 8.29 -15.78 3.06
C GLU A 180 6.78 -16.05 3.04
N ARG A 181 5.99 -15.02 2.80
CA ARG A 181 4.52 -15.08 2.82
C ARG A 181 3.89 -13.99 1.96
N ILE A 182 2.65 -14.24 1.54
CA ILE A 182 1.82 -13.30 0.82
C ILE A 182 0.45 -13.26 1.51
N PHE A 183 -0.05 -12.07 1.81
CA PHE A 183 -1.39 -11.91 2.36
C PHE A 183 -2.38 -11.55 1.25
N VAL A 184 -3.51 -12.25 1.23
CA VAL A 184 -4.64 -11.96 0.34
C VAL A 184 -5.94 -12.07 1.13
N ASN A 185 -7.03 -11.54 0.59
CA ASN A 185 -8.35 -11.74 1.19
C ASN A 185 -8.68 -13.25 1.28
N ALA A 186 -9.32 -13.65 2.38
CA ALA A 186 -9.66 -15.07 2.63
C ALA A 186 -10.46 -15.71 1.49
N ILE A 187 -11.37 -14.95 0.86
CA ILE A 187 -12.16 -15.42 -0.29
C ILE A 187 -11.26 -15.71 -1.50
N ILE A 188 -10.27 -14.86 -1.76
CA ILE A 188 -9.28 -15.10 -2.82
C ILE A 188 -8.47 -16.36 -2.51
N LYS A 189 -8.01 -16.51 -1.28
CA LYS A 189 -7.27 -17.71 -0.86
C LYS A 189 -8.10 -18.98 -1.05
N GLN A 190 -9.38 -18.95 -0.67
CA GLN A 190 -10.29 -20.10 -0.83
C GLN A 190 -10.46 -20.43 -2.31
N ALA A 191 -10.77 -19.45 -3.15
CA ALA A 191 -10.92 -19.64 -4.59
C ALA A 191 -9.67 -20.26 -5.25
N LEU A 192 -8.48 -19.82 -4.83
CA LEU A 192 -7.22 -20.43 -5.28
C LEU A 192 -7.08 -21.87 -4.80
N CYS A 193 -7.43 -22.17 -3.56
CA CYS A 193 -7.38 -23.55 -3.06
C CYS A 193 -8.35 -24.48 -3.79
N ASP A 194 -9.49 -23.96 -4.24
CA ASP A 194 -10.51 -24.76 -4.95
C ASP A 194 -10.12 -25.01 -6.42
N SER A 195 -9.40 -24.08 -7.05
CA SER A 195 -9.07 -24.13 -8.48
C SER A 195 -7.69 -24.70 -8.80
N GLU A 196 -6.73 -24.66 -7.85
CA GLU A 196 -5.35 -25.07 -8.10
C GLU A 196 -5.14 -26.59 -7.94
N THR A 197 -4.56 -27.20 -8.94
CA THR A 197 -4.10 -28.61 -8.89
C THR A 197 -2.78 -28.73 -8.12
N ASP A 198 -1.81 -27.86 -8.38
CA ASP A 198 -0.57 -27.78 -7.60
C ASP A 198 -0.71 -26.70 -6.53
N ARG A 199 -0.93 -27.14 -5.29
CA ARG A 199 -1.16 -26.25 -4.14
C ARG A 199 0.09 -25.90 -3.35
N ARG A 200 1.27 -26.41 -3.71
CA ARG A 200 2.52 -26.20 -2.95
C ARG A 200 2.87 -24.73 -2.80
N TRP A 201 2.71 -23.93 -3.85
CA TRP A 201 2.97 -22.50 -3.79
C TRP A 201 1.97 -21.74 -2.91
N LEU A 202 0.76 -22.28 -2.70
CA LEU A 202 -0.26 -21.70 -1.82
C LEU A 202 0.11 -21.77 -0.34
N GLU A 203 1.11 -22.56 0.06
CA GLU A 203 1.59 -22.61 1.43
C GLU A 203 2.12 -21.27 1.93
N LYS A 204 2.66 -20.44 1.02
CA LYS A 204 3.09 -19.08 1.34
C LYS A 204 1.96 -18.05 1.28
N VAL A 205 0.82 -18.37 0.67
CA VAL A 205 -0.34 -17.47 0.58
C VAL A 205 -1.20 -17.64 1.82
N ARG A 206 -1.37 -16.56 2.57
CA ARG A 206 -2.09 -16.52 3.84
C ARG A 206 -3.37 -15.69 3.72
N PRO A 207 -4.47 -16.05 4.38
CA PRO A 207 -5.62 -15.18 4.47
C PRO A 207 -5.28 -13.95 5.35
N TRP A 208 -5.81 -12.82 4.92
CA TRP A 208 -5.76 -11.56 5.67
C TRP A 208 -7.02 -11.41 6.50
#